data_dc00e557d81d718292a93e8449a106c6
#
_entry.id   dc00e557d81d718292a93e8449a106c6
#
_cell.length_a   1.000
_cell.length_b   1.000
_cell.length_c   1.000
_cell.angle_alpha   90.00
_cell.angle_beta   90.00
_cell.angle_gamma   90.00
#
_symmetry.space_group_name_H-M   'P 1'
#
loop_
_entity.id
_entity.type
_entity.pdbx_description
1 polymer ?
#
loop_
_entity_poly.entity_id
_entity_poly.type
_entity_poly.pdbx_seq_one_letter_code
_entity_poly.pdbx_strand_id
1 'polypeptide(L)'
;MKNRFQPYLFWVLLLFLAIGIFYPIIGIIALICMLTPILFSAYKGRFWCGNFCPRGSFYDHVIAKISPNKPIPKFFFHPTIRIFMVIFIMSVFSWQMFYAWSNWSAIGMVFIRIILVTTIVGIILGAIYNQRTWCAICPMGTLASWIAKTKKPMPLKVEESCISCKLCTKVCPLQLEPHTAKSNVEGFSHSDCLKCDRCIDKCPKKSLHF
;
A
#
# COMPACT_ATOMS: atom_id res chain seq x y z
N MET A 1 2.58 10.74 -12.83
CA MET A 1 4.00 10.91 -12.38
C MET A 1 4.57 9.54 -12.03
N LYS A 2 5.00 8.79 -13.02
CA LYS A 2 5.58 7.44 -12.81
C LYS A 2 6.90 7.55 -12.06
N ASN A 3 6.97 6.97 -10.87
CA ASN A 3 8.22 6.97 -10.12
C ASN A 3 9.20 5.98 -10.75
N ARG A 4 10.23 6.50 -11.41
CA ARG A 4 11.28 5.72 -12.09
C ARG A 4 12.04 4.81 -11.12
N PHE A 5 12.07 5.14 -9.83
CA PHE A 5 12.76 4.38 -8.78
C PHE A 5 11.94 3.25 -8.18
N GLN A 6 10.62 3.24 -8.37
CA GLN A 6 9.72 2.24 -7.77
C GLN A 6 10.16 0.78 -8.06
N PRO A 7 10.66 0.42 -9.25
CA PRO A 7 11.11 -0.95 -9.52
C PRO A 7 12.32 -1.41 -8.69
N TYR A 8 13.12 -0.48 -8.18
CA TYR A 8 14.34 -0.81 -7.43
C TYR A 8 14.14 -0.76 -5.91
N LEU A 9 13.03 -0.18 -5.44
CA LEU A 9 12.78 -0.01 -4.00
C LEU A 9 12.61 -1.34 -3.25
N PHE A 10 12.31 -2.45 -3.94
CA PHE A 10 12.23 -3.75 -3.28
C PHE A 10 13.59 -4.22 -2.73
N TRP A 11 14.70 -3.82 -3.34
CA TRP A 11 16.03 -4.10 -2.82
C TRP A 11 16.26 -3.45 -1.46
N VAL A 12 15.70 -2.25 -1.26
CA VAL A 12 15.77 -1.56 0.04
C VAL A 12 15.11 -2.41 1.14
N LEU A 13 13.98 -3.07 0.85
CA LEU A 13 13.34 -3.98 1.81
C LEU A 13 14.22 -5.19 2.12
N LEU A 14 14.80 -5.83 1.09
CA LEU A 14 15.62 -7.03 1.25
C LEU A 14 16.90 -6.71 2.03
N LEU A 15 17.60 -5.63 1.67
CA LEU A 15 18.78 -5.16 2.37
C LEU A 15 18.47 -4.76 3.82
N PHE A 16 17.37 -4.04 4.03
CA PHE A 16 16.92 -3.66 5.37
C PHE A 16 16.69 -4.87 6.26
N LEU A 17 16.02 -5.91 5.77
CA LEU A 17 15.76 -7.13 6.55
C LEU A 17 17.06 -7.93 6.75
N ALA A 18 17.91 -8.07 5.73
CA ALA A 18 19.17 -8.80 5.84
C ALA A 18 20.12 -8.15 6.85
N ILE A 19 20.34 -6.84 6.73
CA ILE A 19 21.23 -6.09 7.64
C ILE A 19 20.61 -5.99 9.04
N GLY A 20 19.27 -5.80 9.11
CA GLY A 20 18.56 -5.63 10.37
C GLY A 20 18.63 -6.86 11.30
N ILE A 21 18.77 -8.07 10.74
CA ILE A 21 18.98 -9.30 11.55
C ILE A 21 20.30 -9.23 12.29
N PHE A 22 21.35 -8.69 11.67
CA PHE A 22 22.69 -8.58 12.30
C PHE A 22 22.87 -7.29 13.12
N TYR A 23 22.25 -6.20 12.66
CA TYR A 23 22.33 -4.87 13.30
C TYR A 23 20.91 -4.34 13.62
N PRO A 24 20.27 -4.81 14.68
CA PRO A 24 18.87 -4.50 14.99
C PRO A 24 18.56 -3.02 15.13
N ILE A 25 19.51 -2.20 15.53
CA ILE A 25 19.33 -0.76 15.71
C ILE A 25 18.85 -0.06 14.42
N ILE A 26 19.19 -0.61 13.26
CA ILE A 26 18.73 -0.10 11.94
C ILE A 26 17.20 -0.22 11.81
N GLY A 27 16.58 -1.13 12.55
CA GLY A 27 15.13 -1.29 12.60
C GLY A 27 14.37 0.01 12.90
N ILE A 28 14.99 0.95 13.63
CA ILE A 28 14.39 2.24 13.98
C ILE A 28 14.10 3.08 12.72
N ILE A 29 14.86 2.91 11.63
CA ILE A 29 14.61 3.58 10.35
C ILE A 29 13.24 3.21 9.78
N ALA A 30 12.69 2.04 10.13
CA ALA A 30 11.34 1.65 9.74
C ALA A 30 10.27 2.62 10.24
N LEU A 31 10.53 3.35 11.34
CA LEU A 31 9.61 4.37 11.85
C LEU A 31 9.32 5.45 10.79
N ILE A 32 10.33 5.87 10.04
CA ILE A 32 10.17 6.84 8.94
C ILE A 32 9.22 6.26 7.89
N CYS A 33 9.43 5.00 7.48
CA CYS A 33 8.59 4.34 6.48
C CYS A 33 7.15 4.11 6.99
N MET A 34 6.95 4.00 8.30
CA MET A 34 5.62 3.84 8.91
C MET A 34 4.87 5.17 9.04
N LEU A 35 5.56 6.26 9.39
CA LEU A 35 4.93 7.58 9.57
C LEU A 35 4.67 8.29 8.25
N THR A 36 5.56 8.15 7.27
CA THR A 36 5.47 8.87 6.00
C THR A 36 4.13 8.64 5.25
N PRO A 37 3.56 7.43 5.13
CA PRO A 37 2.27 7.22 4.48
C PRO A 37 1.14 8.02 5.15
N ILE A 38 1.18 8.16 6.47
CA ILE A 38 0.18 8.89 7.25
C ILE A 38 0.27 10.38 6.96
N LEU A 39 1.49 10.95 7.04
CA LEU A 39 1.74 12.37 6.78
C LEU A 39 1.40 12.76 5.33
N PHE A 40 1.85 11.96 4.36
CA PHE A 40 1.57 12.22 2.94
C PHE A 40 0.10 12.02 2.57
N SER A 41 -0.67 11.25 3.35
CA SER A 41 -2.05 10.95 3.01
C SER A 41 -2.96 12.17 3.04
N ALA A 42 -2.66 13.17 3.86
CA ALA A 42 -3.42 14.43 3.92
C ALA A 42 -3.35 15.22 2.61
N TYR A 43 -2.22 15.14 1.88
CA TYR A 43 -1.97 15.93 0.67
C TYR A 43 -2.16 15.12 -0.61
N LYS A 44 -1.72 13.85 -0.64
CA LYS A 44 -1.68 13.01 -1.85
C LYS A 44 -2.34 11.64 -1.67
N GLY A 45 -3.12 11.42 -0.61
CA GLY A 45 -3.75 10.13 -0.33
C GLY A 45 -2.74 9.00 -0.19
N ARG A 46 -3.04 7.82 -0.71
CA ARG A 46 -2.16 6.64 -0.62
C ARG A 46 -1.01 6.64 -1.65
N PHE A 47 -0.60 7.81 -2.14
CA PHE A 47 0.47 7.96 -3.13
C PHE A 47 1.79 7.29 -2.67
N TRP A 48 2.17 7.46 -1.40
CA TRP A 48 3.36 6.79 -0.84
C TRP A 48 3.31 5.28 -1.00
N CYS A 49 2.15 4.67 -0.70
CA CYS A 49 1.97 3.21 -0.80
C CYS A 49 2.11 2.69 -2.24
N GLY A 50 1.74 3.51 -3.23
CA GLY A 50 1.84 3.15 -4.65
C GLY A 50 3.21 3.38 -5.27
N ASN A 51 4.00 4.36 -4.77
CA ASN A 51 5.18 4.85 -5.46
C ASN A 51 6.49 4.67 -4.68
N PHE A 52 6.47 4.77 -3.35
CA PHE A 52 7.69 4.80 -2.53
C PHE A 52 7.79 3.67 -1.51
N CYS A 53 6.70 2.95 -1.23
CA CYS A 53 6.72 1.88 -0.24
C CYS A 53 7.60 0.70 -0.70
N PRO A 54 8.74 0.37 -0.02
CA PRO A 54 9.62 -0.72 -0.42
C PRO A 54 8.90 -2.07 -0.46
N ARG A 55 8.03 -2.35 0.52
CA ARG A 55 7.20 -3.55 0.56
C ARG A 55 6.18 -3.58 -0.58
N GLY A 56 5.60 -2.42 -0.92
CA GLY A 56 4.73 -2.30 -2.08
C GLY A 56 5.44 -2.61 -3.37
N SER A 57 6.66 -2.11 -3.55
CA SER A 57 7.53 -2.44 -4.69
C SER A 57 7.83 -3.94 -4.76
N PHE A 58 8.16 -4.57 -3.62
CA PHE A 58 8.40 -6.01 -3.54
C PHE A 58 7.19 -6.82 -4.03
N TYR A 59 6.00 -6.48 -3.60
CA TYR A 59 4.79 -7.15 -4.06
C TYR A 59 4.53 -6.96 -5.56
N ASP A 60 4.78 -5.79 -6.11
CA ASP A 60 4.55 -5.49 -7.52
C ASP A 60 5.55 -6.14 -8.47
N HIS A 61 6.81 -6.33 -8.04
CA HIS A 61 7.88 -6.79 -8.93
C HIS A 61 8.30 -8.25 -8.68
N VAL A 62 8.13 -8.75 -7.47
CA VAL A 62 8.47 -10.13 -7.11
C VAL A 62 7.22 -10.99 -7.02
N ILE A 63 6.28 -10.63 -6.14
CA ILE A 63 5.09 -11.44 -5.88
C ILE A 63 4.11 -11.43 -7.06
N ALA A 64 4.03 -10.35 -7.81
CA ALA A 64 3.18 -10.28 -9.01
C ALA A 64 3.50 -11.35 -10.06
N LYS A 65 4.72 -11.90 -10.09
CA LYS A 65 5.12 -12.95 -11.02
C LYS A 65 4.52 -14.32 -10.67
N ILE A 66 4.25 -14.56 -9.38
CA ILE A 66 3.71 -15.84 -8.87
C ILE A 66 2.25 -15.71 -8.44
N SER A 67 1.72 -14.50 -8.38
CA SER A 67 0.34 -14.23 -7.97
C SER A 67 -0.65 -14.65 -9.05
N PRO A 68 -1.72 -15.39 -8.70
CA PRO A 68 -2.75 -15.81 -9.65
C PRO A 68 -3.68 -14.66 -10.09
N ASN A 69 -3.48 -13.44 -9.60
CA ASN A 69 -4.29 -12.25 -9.89
C ASN A 69 -5.81 -12.47 -9.69
N LYS A 70 -6.18 -13.30 -8.73
CA LYS A 70 -7.58 -13.52 -8.35
C LYS A 70 -8.20 -12.27 -7.74
N PRO A 71 -9.52 -12.12 -7.77
CA PRO A 71 -10.18 -11.00 -7.11
C PRO A 71 -9.91 -11.01 -5.60
N ILE A 72 -9.57 -9.83 -5.07
CA ILE A 72 -9.40 -9.66 -3.63
C ILE A 72 -10.79 -9.78 -2.97
N PRO A 73 -10.99 -10.70 -2.02
CA PRO A 73 -12.27 -10.84 -1.35
C PRO A 73 -12.73 -9.52 -0.72
N LYS A 74 -13.97 -9.16 -0.94
CA LYS A 74 -14.55 -7.89 -0.47
C LYS A 74 -14.46 -7.70 1.04
N PHE A 75 -14.41 -8.80 1.81
CA PHE A 75 -14.29 -8.74 3.25
C PHE A 75 -12.98 -8.05 3.72
N PHE A 76 -11.88 -8.15 2.96
CA PHE A 76 -10.64 -7.43 3.28
C PHE A 76 -10.79 -5.89 3.20
N PHE A 77 -11.77 -5.41 2.47
CA PHE A 77 -12.09 -3.98 2.41
C PHE A 77 -13.11 -3.55 3.47
N HIS A 78 -13.71 -4.51 4.20
CA HIS A 78 -14.69 -4.21 5.21
C HIS A 78 -14.05 -3.44 6.39
N PRO A 79 -14.70 -2.35 6.87
CA PRO A 79 -14.12 -1.50 7.91
C PRO A 79 -13.81 -2.27 9.21
N THR A 80 -14.66 -3.22 9.60
CA THR A 80 -14.45 -4.04 10.81
C THR A 80 -13.15 -4.82 10.76
N ILE A 81 -12.83 -5.49 9.63
CA ILE A 81 -11.58 -6.24 9.45
C ILE A 81 -10.39 -5.31 9.50
N ARG A 82 -10.49 -4.14 8.87
CA ARG A 82 -9.43 -3.14 8.88
C ARG A 82 -9.17 -2.59 10.28
N ILE A 83 -10.24 -2.26 11.03
CA ILE A 83 -10.13 -1.80 12.41
C ILE A 83 -9.50 -2.89 13.28
N PHE A 84 -9.99 -4.14 13.16
CA PHE A 84 -9.42 -5.27 13.88
C PHE A 84 -7.92 -5.43 13.61
N MET A 85 -7.49 -5.38 12.34
CA MET A 85 -6.08 -5.51 11.96
C MET A 85 -5.22 -4.36 12.48
N VAL A 86 -5.76 -3.12 12.48
CA VAL A 86 -5.07 -1.96 13.07
C VAL A 86 -4.88 -2.18 14.57
N ILE A 87 -5.96 -2.50 15.31
CA ILE A 87 -5.91 -2.72 16.76
C ILE A 87 -4.98 -3.88 17.08
N PHE A 88 -5.11 -5.02 16.40
CA PHE A 88 -4.31 -6.21 16.64
C PHE A 88 -2.81 -5.94 16.46
N ILE A 89 -2.41 -5.38 15.32
CA ILE A 89 -0.99 -5.11 15.04
C ILE A 89 -0.44 -4.03 15.98
N MET A 90 -1.22 -2.98 16.27
CA MET A 90 -0.80 -1.94 17.20
C MET A 90 -0.69 -2.45 18.64
N SER A 91 -1.57 -3.36 19.07
CA SER A 91 -1.49 -4.01 20.39
C SER A 91 -0.23 -4.89 20.50
N VAL A 92 0.04 -5.71 19.48
CA VAL A 92 1.27 -6.54 19.44
C VAL A 92 2.52 -5.65 19.42
N PHE A 93 2.50 -4.55 18.66
CA PHE A 93 3.60 -3.59 18.63
C PHE A 93 3.83 -2.94 19.99
N SER A 94 2.76 -2.44 20.65
CA SER A 94 2.85 -1.80 21.96
C SER A 94 3.31 -2.77 23.05
N TRP A 95 2.82 -4.00 23.02
CA TRP A 95 3.25 -5.06 23.91
C TRP A 95 4.76 -5.33 23.80
N GLN A 96 5.25 -5.56 22.59
CA GLN A 96 6.68 -5.80 22.36
C GLN A 96 7.52 -4.57 22.72
N MET A 97 7.04 -3.37 22.44
CA MET A 97 7.73 -2.12 22.75
C MET A 97 7.88 -1.92 24.26
N PHE A 98 6.86 -2.28 25.04
CA PHE A 98 6.91 -2.20 26.49
C PHE A 98 8.06 -3.02 27.09
N TYR A 99 8.31 -4.23 26.58
CA TYR A 99 9.45 -5.04 27.02
C TYR A 99 10.80 -4.62 26.43
N ALA A 100 10.79 -3.94 25.31
CA ALA A 100 12.01 -3.52 24.61
C ALA A 100 12.52 -2.12 25.05
N TRP A 101 11.77 -1.38 25.86
CA TRP A 101 11.95 0.04 26.11
C TRP A 101 13.35 0.42 26.64
N SER A 102 14.01 -0.46 27.39
CA SER A 102 15.33 -0.17 28.00
C SER A 102 16.52 -0.34 27.06
N ASN A 103 16.34 -0.89 25.84
CA ASN A 103 17.44 -1.21 24.94
C ASN A 103 17.13 -0.85 23.50
N TRP A 104 17.90 0.08 22.93
CA TRP A 104 17.75 0.52 21.54
C TRP A 104 17.82 -0.62 20.51
N SER A 105 18.67 -1.60 20.75
CA SER A 105 18.77 -2.78 19.89
C SER A 105 17.48 -3.63 19.97
N ALA A 106 16.90 -3.78 21.14
CA ALA A 106 15.63 -4.49 21.31
C ALA A 106 14.47 -3.75 20.62
N ILE A 107 14.42 -2.41 20.74
CA ILE A 107 13.44 -1.58 20.02
C ILE A 107 13.55 -1.81 18.49
N GLY A 108 14.74 -1.74 17.93
CA GLY A 108 14.97 -2.00 16.51
C GLY A 108 14.53 -3.40 16.09
N MET A 109 14.78 -4.41 16.93
CA MET A 109 14.36 -5.79 16.67
C MET A 109 12.82 -5.94 16.63
N VAL A 110 12.06 -5.17 17.43
CA VAL A 110 10.59 -5.15 17.36
C VAL A 110 10.11 -4.75 15.95
N PHE A 111 10.68 -3.67 15.40
CA PHE A 111 10.32 -3.23 14.04
C PHE A 111 10.63 -4.30 12.99
N ILE A 112 11.83 -4.91 13.08
CA ILE A 112 12.26 -5.94 12.12
C ILE A 112 11.32 -7.15 12.16
N ARG A 113 10.99 -7.66 13.36
CA ARG A 113 10.08 -8.80 13.54
C ARG A 113 8.71 -8.51 12.96
N ILE A 114 8.12 -7.36 13.25
CA ILE A 114 6.79 -7.00 12.72
C ILE A 114 6.82 -6.89 11.20
N ILE A 115 7.84 -6.24 10.63
CA ILE A 115 7.97 -6.12 9.17
C ILE A 115 8.18 -7.50 8.54
N LEU A 116 9.00 -8.36 9.12
CA LEU A 116 9.26 -9.70 8.61
C LEU A 116 7.98 -10.54 8.62
N VAL A 117 7.32 -10.67 9.78
CA VAL A 117 6.09 -11.46 9.93
C VAL A 117 4.99 -10.96 8.99
N THR A 118 4.75 -9.65 8.98
CA THR A 118 3.71 -9.07 8.12
C THR A 118 4.06 -9.14 6.63
N THR A 119 5.34 -9.21 6.27
CA THR A 119 5.77 -9.44 4.89
C THR A 119 5.53 -10.88 4.47
N ILE A 120 5.82 -11.86 5.35
CA ILE A 120 5.53 -13.28 5.11
C ILE A 120 4.03 -13.49 4.92
N VAL A 121 3.19 -12.95 5.81
CA VAL A 121 1.72 -12.99 5.65
C VAL A 121 1.29 -12.36 4.32
N GLY A 122 1.89 -11.24 3.95
CA GLY A 122 1.61 -10.58 2.67
C GLY A 122 2.04 -11.40 1.45
N ILE A 123 3.13 -12.16 1.53
CA ILE A 123 3.55 -13.12 0.48
C ILE A 123 2.52 -14.23 0.33
N ILE A 124 2.08 -14.83 1.44
CA ILE A 124 1.06 -15.89 1.43
C ILE A 124 -0.24 -15.39 0.81
N LEU A 125 -0.74 -14.23 1.26
CA LEU A 125 -1.96 -13.64 0.69
C LEU A 125 -1.79 -13.27 -0.78
N GLY A 126 -0.61 -12.80 -1.17
CA GLY A 126 -0.26 -12.48 -2.55
C GLY A 126 -0.23 -13.70 -3.46
N ALA A 127 0.24 -14.85 -2.95
CA ALA A 127 0.27 -16.12 -3.67
C ALA A 127 -1.13 -16.77 -3.79
N ILE A 128 -2.04 -16.51 -2.83
CA ILE A 128 -3.40 -17.08 -2.85
C ILE A 128 -4.36 -16.23 -3.69
N TYR A 129 -4.30 -14.91 -3.58
CA TYR A 129 -5.26 -13.99 -4.19
C TYR A 129 -4.60 -13.03 -5.19
N ASN A 130 -4.07 -11.92 -4.70
CA ASN A 130 -3.48 -10.86 -5.52
C ASN A 130 -2.28 -10.26 -4.78
N GLN A 131 -1.25 -9.85 -5.51
CA GLN A 131 -0.01 -9.31 -4.96
C GLN A 131 -0.22 -8.15 -3.98
N ARG A 132 -1.32 -7.41 -4.09
CA ARG A 132 -1.63 -6.26 -3.22
C ARG A 132 -2.71 -6.53 -2.17
N THR A 133 -3.09 -7.81 -1.95
CA THR A 133 -4.10 -8.17 -0.93
C THR A 133 -3.72 -7.67 0.47
N TRP A 134 -2.46 -7.83 0.87
CA TRP A 134 -1.98 -7.26 2.14
C TRP A 134 -2.21 -5.76 2.25
N CYS A 135 -2.06 -5.01 1.15
CA CYS A 135 -2.22 -3.56 1.15
C CYS A 135 -3.67 -3.11 1.43
N ALA A 136 -4.66 -4.00 1.26
CA ALA A 136 -6.06 -3.72 1.62
C ALA A 136 -6.28 -3.66 3.14
N ILE A 137 -5.53 -4.47 3.92
CA ILE A 137 -5.66 -4.58 5.39
C ILE A 137 -4.48 -4.03 6.17
N CYS A 138 -3.43 -3.56 5.50
CA CYS A 138 -2.23 -3.01 6.14
C CYS A 138 -2.61 -1.83 7.06
N PRO A 139 -2.18 -1.81 8.34
CA PRO A 139 -2.52 -0.74 9.27
C PRO A 139 -2.18 0.66 8.75
N MET A 140 -0.96 0.85 8.28
CA MET A 140 -0.52 2.16 7.74
C MET A 140 -1.32 2.55 6.49
N GLY A 141 -1.63 1.57 5.63
CA GLY A 141 -2.48 1.77 4.46
C GLY A 141 -3.92 2.12 4.83
N THR A 142 -4.46 1.52 5.88
CA THR A 142 -5.80 1.78 6.40
C THR A 142 -5.90 3.19 6.98
N LEU A 143 -4.95 3.59 7.85
CA LEU A 143 -4.90 4.94 8.40
C LEU A 143 -4.78 6.00 7.29
N ALA A 144 -3.89 5.78 6.32
CA ALA A 144 -3.75 6.65 5.16
C ALA A 144 -5.04 6.73 4.32
N SER A 145 -5.78 5.61 4.18
CA SER A 145 -7.07 5.57 3.49
C SER A 145 -8.14 6.38 4.23
N TRP A 146 -8.20 6.30 5.56
CA TRP A 146 -9.17 7.07 6.36
C TRP A 146 -8.93 8.58 6.26
N ILE A 147 -7.67 9.02 6.33
CA ILE A 147 -7.31 10.43 6.11
C ILE A 147 -7.66 10.86 4.68
N ALA A 148 -7.36 10.03 3.69
CA ALA A 148 -7.70 10.30 2.30
C ALA A 148 -9.21 10.37 2.03
N LYS A 149 -10.02 9.63 2.81
CA LYS A 149 -11.48 9.67 2.71
C LYS A 149 -12.04 11.03 3.10
N THR A 150 -11.49 11.65 4.14
CA THR A 150 -11.90 12.99 4.64
C THR A 150 -11.41 14.11 3.74
N LYS A 151 -10.13 14.05 3.32
CA LYS A 151 -9.48 15.13 2.56
C LYS A 151 -9.69 15.04 1.05
N LYS A 152 -10.08 13.86 0.51
CA LYS A 152 -10.23 13.56 -0.94
C LYS A 152 -9.09 14.13 -1.82
N PRO A 153 -7.81 13.94 -1.45
CA PRO A 153 -6.72 14.60 -2.16
C PRO A 153 -6.50 14.00 -3.55
N MET A 154 -6.18 14.84 -4.53
CA MET A 154 -5.84 14.45 -5.91
C MET A 154 -6.82 13.45 -6.54
N PRO A 155 -8.05 13.84 -6.87
CA PRO A 155 -8.96 12.95 -7.58
C PRO A 155 -8.43 12.66 -8.99
N LEU A 156 -8.59 11.42 -9.45
CA LEU A 156 -8.29 11.03 -10.82
C LEU A 156 -9.43 11.52 -11.73
N LYS A 157 -9.14 12.42 -12.65
CA LYS A 157 -10.13 12.92 -13.62
C LYS A 157 -10.34 11.90 -14.71
N VAL A 158 -11.60 11.73 -15.12
CA VAL A 158 -12.02 10.83 -16.19
C VAL A 158 -12.79 11.64 -17.21
N GLU A 159 -12.19 11.85 -18.37
CA GLU A 159 -12.79 12.63 -19.44
C GLU A 159 -13.98 11.92 -20.10
N GLU A 160 -14.80 12.67 -20.80
CA GLU A 160 -15.95 12.14 -21.58
C GLU A 160 -15.52 11.21 -22.71
N SER A 161 -14.29 11.36 -23.22
CA SER A 161 -13.66 10.47 -24.20
C SER A 161 -13.53 9.01 -23.72
N CYS A 162 -13.81 8.73 -22.44
CA CYS A 162 -13.77 7.39 -21.86
C CYS A 162 -14.86 6.49 -22.47
N ILE A 163 -14.45 5.36 -23.05
CA ILE A 163 -15.34 4.35 -23.66
C ILE A 163 -15.77 3.25 -22.68
N SER A 164 -15.48 3.39 -21.39
CA SER A 164 -15.81 2.41 -20.33
C SER A 164 -15.35 0.98 -20.60
N CYS A 165 -14.20 0.78 -21.26
CA CYS A 165 -13.64 -0.52 -21.65
C CYS A 165 -13.12 -1.36 -20.46
N LYS A 166 -13.15 -0.83 -19.22
CA LYS A 166 -12.73 -1.48 -17.96
C LYS A 166 -11.26 -1.93 -17.90
N LEU A 167 -10.41 -1.53 -18.84
CA LEU A 167 -8.97 -1.86 -18.78
C LEU A 167 -8.30 -1.25 -17.55
N CYS A 168 -8.72 -0.06 -17.12
CA CYS A 168 -8.25 0.59 -15.89
C CYS A 168 -8.51 -0.25 -14.65
N THR A 169 -9.65 -0.95 -14.57
CA THR A 169 -9.97 -1.87 -13.46
C THR A 169 -9.10 -3.12 -13.50
N LYS A 170 -8.88 -3.71 -14.69
CA LYS A 170 -8.06 -4.92 -14.86
C LYS A 170 -6.61 -4.72 -14.43
N VAL A 171 -6.05 -3.52 -14.67
CA VAL A 171 -4.66 -3.22 -14.29
C VAL A 171 -4.53 -2.63 -12.90
N CYS A 172 -5.64 -2.32 -12.24
CA CYS A 172 -5.63 -1.76 -10.90
C CYS A 172 -5.22 -2.82 -9.87
N PRO A 173 -4.14 -2.64 -9.11
CA PRO A 173 -3.65 -3.63 -8.16
C PRO A 173 -4.59 -3.81 -6.94
N LEU A 174 -5.52 -2.87 -6.70
CA LEU A 174 -6.59 -2.97 -5.70
C LEU A 174 -7.98 -3.15 -6.34
N GLN A 175 -8.03 -3.39 -7.66
CA GLN A 175 -9.26 -3.70 -8.42
C GLN A 175 -10.35 -2.64 -8.29
N LEU A 176 -9.93 -1.38 -8.17
CA LEU A 176 -10.83 -0.22 -8.16
C LEU A 176 -11.36 0.04 -9.58
N GLU A 177 -12.47 0.74 -9.67
CA GLU A 177 -13.21 0.99 -10.92
C GLU A 177 -13.19 2.49 -11.34
N PRO A 178 -12.07 3.05 -11.80
CA PRO A 178 -11.98 4.46 -12.17
C PRO A 178 -12.98 4.88 -13.24
N HIS A 179 -13.35 3.96 -14.17
CA HIS A 179 -14.28 4.22 -15.27
C HIS A 179 -15.69 4.62 -14.82
N THR A 180 -16.06 4.32 -13.56
CA THR A 180 -17.38 4.69 -13.01
C THR A 180 -17.52 6.19 -12.75
N ALA A 181 -16.39 6.91 -12.69
CA ALA A 181 -16.40 8.36 -12.50
C ALA A 181 -16.40 9.14 -13.83
N LYS A 182 -16.78 8.49 -14.94
CA LYS A 182 -16.98 9.19 -16.22
C LYS A 182 -17.99 10.33 -16.03
N SER A 183 -17.66 11.50 -16.55
CA SER A 183 -18.50 12.71 -16.47
C SER A 183 -18.74 13.24 -15.04
N ASN A 184 -18.01 12.71 -14.02
CA ASN A 184 -18.11 13.26 -12.69
C ASN A 184 -17.11 14.41 -12.53
N VAL A 185 -17.63 15.61 -12.25
CA VAL A 185 -16.84 16.84 -12.08
C VAL A 185 -15.80 16.68 -10.97
N GLU A 186 -16.11 15.96 -9.89
CA GLU A 186 -15.18 15.69 -8.78
C GLU A 186 -14.10 14.65 -9.15
N GLY A 187 -14.26 13.91 -10.27
CA GLY A 187 -13.39 12.82 -10.66
C GLY A 187 -13.51 11.58 -9.75
N PHE A 188 -12.64 10.60 -9.98
CA PHE A 188 -12.57 9.38 -9.17
C PHE A 188 -11.76 9.62 -7.91
N SER A 189 -12.46 9.74 -6.77
CA SER A 189 -11.88 10.04 -5.45
C SER A 189 -12.01 8.86 -4.47
N HIS A 190 -11.53 7.68 -4.87
CA HIS A 190 -11.56 6.51 -3.98
C HIS A 190 -10.41 6.57 -2.97
N SER A 191 -10.71 6.43 -1.66
CA SER A 191 -9.75 6.53 -0.56
C SER A 191 -8.61 5.51 -0.63
N ASP A 192 -8.86 4.34 -1.24
CA ASP A 192 -7.85 3.29 -1.43
C ASP A 192 -7.01 3.45 -2.70
N CYS A 193 -7.26 4.47 -3.53
CA CYS A 193 -6.48 4.69 -4.74
C CYS A 193 -5.00 4.95 -4.40
N LEU A 194 -4.11 4.09 -4.92
CA LEU A 194 -2.66 4.15 -4.71
C LEU A 194 -1.97 5.24 -5.55
N LYS A 195 -2.68 5.84 -6.50
CA LYS A 195 -2.14 6.88 -7.41
C LYS A 195 -0.84 6.45 -8.10
N CYS A 196 -0.84 5.21 -8.58
CA CYS A 196 0.31 4.52 -9.18
C CYS A 196 0.37 4.64 -10.71
N ASP A 197 -0.48 5.45 -11.33
CA ASP A 197 -0.57 5.78 -12.76
C ASP A 197 -0.84 4.59 -13.70
N ARG A 198 -0.93 3.33 -13.23
CA ARG A 198 -1.11 2.14 -14.08
C ARG A 198 -2.36 2.20 -14.96
N CYS A 199 -3.46 2.74 -14.43
CA CYS A 199 -4.71 2.92 -15.20
C CYS A 199 -4.56 3.98 -16.28
N ILE A 200 -3.75 5.02 -16.05
CA ILE A 200 -3.43 6.08 -17.02
C ILE A 200 -2.58 5.51 -18.15
N ASP A 201 -1.51 4.79 -17.81
CA ASP A 201 -0.59 4.17 -18.79
C ASP A 201 -1.29 3.17 -19.71
N LYS A 202 -2.32 2.48 -19.23
CA LYS A 202 -3.07 1.45 -20.00
C LYS A 202 -4.33 1.98 -20.69
N CYS A 203 -4.67 3.25 -20.51
CA CYS A 203 -5.85 3.82 -21.13
C CYS A 203 -5.61 4.08 -22.63
N PRO A 204 -6.32 3.39 -23.56
CA PRO A 204 -6.11 3.58 -25.01
C PRO A 204 -6.54 4.96 -25.48
N LYS A 205 -7.53 5.58 -24.82
CA LYS A 205 -8.04 6.92 -25.14
C LYS A 205 -7.33 8.04 -24.37
N LYS A 206 -6.38 7.70 -23.46
CA LYS A 206 -5.68 8.67 -22.59
C LYS A 206 -6.62 9.60 -21.82
N SER A 207 -7.83 9.13 -21.54
CA SER A 207 -8.91 9.88 -20.88
C SER A 207 -8.79 9.94 -19.36
N LEU A 208 -7.66 9.51 -18.78
CA LEU A 208 -7.41 9.49 -17.34
C LEU A 208 -6.18 10.34 -17.01
N HIS A 209 -6.33 11.28 -16.07
CA HIS A 209 -5.20 12.12 -15.58
C HIS A 209 -5.44 12.58 -14.11
N PHE A 210 -4.34 12.94 -13.40
CA PHE A 210 -4.39 13.54 -12.07
C PHE A 210 -4.28 15.05 -12.14
#